data_07c9d8d3da6bf04b97f25fbea5e3cb50
#
_entry.id   07c9d8d3da6bf04b97f25fbea5e3cb50
#
_cell.length_a   1.000
_cell.length_b   1.000
_cell.length_c   1.000
_cell.angle_alpha   90.00
_cell.angle_beta   90.00
_cell.angle_gamma   90.00
#
_symmetry.space_group_name_H-M   'P 1'
#
loop_
_entity.id
_entity.type
_entity.pdbx_description
1 polymer ?
#
loop_
_entity_poly.entity_id
_entity_poly.type
_entity_poly.pdbx_seq_one_letter_code
_entity_poly.pdbx_strand_id
1 'polypeptide(L)'
;MKGSTNSRGFSLIEILIAIVILSISLLALAALMVTTTQNNSFGAHMSEATTFAQDMLERLRVSPWANVMSGADQVTGSTGINYDRNWVVSPNPITPNDTLRTVTITINWNDKVDHSITVLSAISQ
;
A
#
# COMPACT_ATOMS: atom_id res chain seq x y z
N MET A 1 59.39 26.87 -29.61
CA MET A 1 58.75 25.54 -29.73
C MET A 1 57.26 25.70 -29.55
N LYS A 2 56.48 25.61 -30.64
CA LYS A 2 55.01 25.60 -30.57
C LYS A 2 54.54 24.16 -30.37
N GLY A 3 54.02 23.85 -29.21
CA GLY A 3 53.36 22.57 -28.95
C GLY A 3 52.09 22.47 -29.78
N SER A 4 52.04 21.58 -30.75
CA SER A 4 50.84 21.21 -31.49
C SER A 4 49.89 20.45 -30.54
N THR A 5 48.83 21.11 -30.11
CA THR A 5 47.71 20.45 -29.44
C THR A 5 46.95 19.65 -30.49
N ASN A 6 47.16 18.33 -30.47
CA ASN A 6 46.41 17.37 -31.28
C ASN A 6 44.96 17.35 -30.78
N SER A 7 44.11 18.20 -31.31
CA SER A 7 42.66 18.13 -31.10
C SER A 7 42.12 16.93 -31.87
N ARG A 8 42.02 15.78 -31.22
CA ARG A 8 41.29 14.61 -31.73
C ARG A 8 39.80 14.92 -31.70
N GLY A 9 39.19 15.10 -32.84
CA GLY A 9 37.75 15.18 -32.97
C GLY A 9 37.10 13.81 -32.70
N PHE A 10 35.89 13.81 -32.16
CA PHE A 10 35.14 12.58 -31.96
C PHE A 10 34.81 11.92 -33.30
N SER A 11 34.93 10.58 -33.34
CA SER A 11 34.52 9.79 -34.47
C SER A 11 32.99 9.69 -34.57
N LEU A 12 32.45 9.68 -35.76
CA LEU A 12 31.00 9.52 -36.00
C LEU A 12 30.46 8.23 -35.35
N ILE A 13 31.25 7.16 -35.36
CA ILE A 13 30.91 5.89 -34.71
C ILE A 13 30.83 6.01 -33.18
N GLU A 14 31.72 6.82 -32.57
CA GLU A 14 31.75 7.06 -31.15
C GLU A 14 30.48 7.78 -30.64
N ILE A 15 30.02 8.79 -31.40
CA ILE A 15 28.78 9.49 -31.15
C ILE A 15 27.59 8.52 -31.27
N LEU A 16 27.60 7.65 -32.26
CA LEU A 16 26.52 6.69 -32.51
C LEU A 16 26.44 5.67 -31.35
N ILE A 17 27.55 5.14 -30.90
CA ILE A 17 27.65 4.25 -29.74
C ILE A 17 27.17 4.97 -28.47
N ALA A 18 27.60 6.21 -28.27
CA ALA A 18 27.19 7.01 -27.11
C ALA A 18 25.67 7.24 -27.05
N ILE A 19 25.03 7.52 -28.19
CA ILE A 19 23.57 7.70 -28.29
C ILE A 19 22.85 6.38 -27.99
N VAL A 20 23.34 5.24 -28.46
CA VAL A 20 22.76 3.92 -28.17
C VAL A 20 22.80 3.62 -26.68
N ILE A 21 23.96 3.80 -26.04
CA ILE A 21 24.11 3.57 -24.59
C ILE A 21 23.21 4.53 -23.81
N LEU A 22 23.14 5.80 -24.20
CA LEU A 22 22.29 6.80 -23.58
C LEU A 22 20.80 6.40 -23.67
N SER A 23 20.37 5.94 -24.86
CA SER A 23 18.98 5.52 -25.10
C SER A 23 18.58 4.35 -24.21
N ILE A 24 19.44 3.33 -24.07
CA ILE A 24 19.21 2.18 -23.19
C ILE A 24 19.12 2.63 -21.73
N SER A 25 20.01 3.53 -21.30
CA SER A 25 20.04 4.06 -19.95
C SER A 25 18.76 4.85 -19.61
N LEU A 26 18.26 5.66 -20.55
CA LEU A 26 17.02 6.41 -20.36
C LEU A 26 15.80 5.50 -20.28
N LEU A 27 15.73 4.43 -21.09
CA LEU A 27 14.67 3.44 -21.02
C LEU A 27 14.66 2.71 -19.68
N ALA A 28 15.83 2.32 -19.18
CA ALA A 28 15.95 1.67 -17.87
C ALA A 28 15.51 2.61 -16.75
N LEU A 29 15.86 3.89 -16.81
CA LEU A 29 15.44 4.90 -15.82
C LEU A 29 13.94 5.13 -15.85
N ALA A 30 13.32 5.19 -17.03
CA ALA A 30 11.89 5.32 -17.18
C ALA A 30 11.13 4.12 -16.56
N ALA A 31 11.61 2.90 -16.80
CA ALA A 31 11.03 1.70 -16.21
C ALA A 31 11.12 1.72 -14.66
N LEU A 32 12.26 2.15 -14.11
CA LEU A 32 12.44 2.30 -12.65
C LEU A 32 11.48 3.34 -12.08
N MET A 33 11.26 4.47 -12.76
CA MET A 33 10.35 5.52 -12.32
C MET A 33 8.90 5.02 -12.23
N VAL A 34 8.44 4.23 -13.20
CA VAL A 34 7.11 3.60 -13.19
C VAL A 34 6.96 2.69 -11.97
N THR A 35 7.94 1.81 -11.74
CA THR A 35 7.91 0.89 -10.59
C THR A 35 7.89 1.62 -9.26
N THR A 36 8.69 2.69 -9.12
CA THR A 36 8.72 3.50 -7.90
C THR A 36 7.39 4.19 -7.64
N THR A 37 6.74 4.72 -8.68
CA THR A 37 5.43 5.36 -8.55
C THR A 37 4.35 4.36 -8.12
N GLN A 38 4.35 3.16 -8.69
CA GLN A 38 3.42 2.09 -8.30
C GLN A 38 3.62 1.66 -6.84
N ASN A 39 4.87 1.49 -6.42
CA ASN A 39 5.19 1.14 -5.03
C ASN A 39 4.76 2.22 -4.04
N ASN A 40 4.91 3.50 -4.39
CA ASN A 40 4.45 4.61 -3.55
C ASN A 40 2.92 4.63 -3.43
N SER A 41 2.20 4.39 -4.52
CA SER A 41 0.74 4.28 -4.52
C SER A 41 0.27 3.13 -3.61
N PHE A 42 0.87 1.96 -3.77
CA PHE A 42 0.58 0.81 -2.92
C PHE A 42 0.85 1.10 -1.43
N GLY A 43 1.98 1.76 -1.10
CA GLY A 43 2.31 2.16 0.27
C GLY A 43 1.26 3.11 0.87
N ALA A 44 0.74 4.05 0.09
CA ALA A 44 -0.32 4.96 0.51
C ALA A 44 -1.62 4.20 0.81
N HIS A 45 -2.05 3.30 -0.08
CA HIS A 45 -3.26 2.49 0.12
C HIS A 45 -3.13 1.53 1.31
N MET A 46 -1.95 0.94 1.50
CA MET A 46 -1.67 0.11 2.68
C MET A 46 -1.80 0.91 3.99
N SER A 47 -1.31 2.16 3.99
CA SER A 47 -1.43 3.06 5.14
C SER A 47 -2.88 3.45 5.42
N GLU A 48 -3.67 3.78 4.40
CA GLU A 48 -5.11 4.05 4.53
C GLU A 48 -5.86 2.83 5.07
N ALA A 49 -5.64 1.65 4.49
CA ALA A 49 -6.26 0.41 4.94
C ALA A 49 -5.96 0.10 6.41
N THR A 50 -4.71 0.28 6.83
CA THR A 50 -4.29 0.11 8.23
C THR A 50 -5.00 1.10 9.14
N THR A 51 -5.13 2.36 8.73
CA THR A 51 -5.85 3.40 9.48
C THR A 51 -7.33 3.04 9.64
N PHE A 52 -7.98 2.56 8.58
CA PHE A 52 -9.38 2.14 8.64
C PHE A 52 -9.61 0.92 9.52
N ALA A 53 -8.64 -0.01 9.58
CA ALA A 53 -8.68 -1.13 10.51
C ALA A 53 -8.55 -0.66 11.96
N GLN A 54 -7.62 0.26 12.24
CA GLN A 54 -7.42 0.83 13.57
C GLN A 54 -8.61 1.65 14.03
N ASP A 55 -9.21 2.47 13.16
CA ASP A 55 -10.44 3.22 13.46
C ASP A 55 -11.58 2.29 13.87
N MET A 56 -11.76 1.19 13.16
CA MET A 56 -12.79 0.22 13.50
C MET A 56 -12.51 -0.47 14.84
N LEU A 57 -11.27 -0.85 15.09
CA LEU A 57 -10.87 -1.44 16.36
C LEU A 57 -11.14 -0.49 17.53
N GLU A 58 -10.82 0.79 17.37
CA GLU A 58 -11.07 1.80 18.41
C GLU A 58 -12.57 2.01 18.64
N ARG A 59 -13.39 2.05 17.58
CA ARG A 59 -14.86 2.11 17.69
C ARG A 59 -15.40 0.93 18.47
N LEU A 60 -14.91 -0.27 18.23
CA LEU A 60 -15.33 -1.47 18.96
C LEU A 60 -14.91 -1.43 20.42
N ARG A 61 -13.73 -0.89 20.73
CA ARG A 61 -13.22 -0.76 22.10
C ARG A 61 -14.04 0.20 22.95
N VAL A 62 -14.50 1.30 22.38
CA VAL A 62 -15.32 2.29 23.11
C VAL A 62 -16.81 1.99 23.08
N SER A 63 -17.24 0.98 22.31
CA SER A 63 -18.62 0.56 22.23
C SER A 63 -19.06 -0.18 23.50
N PRO A 64 -20.33 -0.05 23.93
CA PRO A 64 -20.88 -0.92 24.97
C PRO A 64 -20.64 -2.39 24.63
N TRP A 65 -20.30 -3.20 25.60
CA TRP A 65 -19.93 -4.63 25.40
C TRP A 65 -20.97 -5.43 24.61
N ALA A 66 -22.26 -5.14 24.83
CA ALA A 66 -23.36 -5.77 24.11
C ALA A 66 -23.36 -5.46 22.60
N ASN A 67 -22.74 -4.35 22.17
CA ASN A 67 -22.72 -3.89 20.79
C ASN A 67 -21.44 -4.30 20.04
N VAL A 68 -20.51 -4.97 20.71
CA VAL A 68 -19.27 -5.49 20.08
C VAL A 68 -19.65 -6.76 19.32
N MET A 69 -20.10 -6.61 18.09
CA MET A 69 -20.59 -7.67 17.20
C MET A 69 -19.90 -7.62 15.86
N SER A 70 -19.91 -8.76 15.15
CA SER A 70 -19.40 -8.85 13.77
C SER A 70 -20.21 -7.98 12.80
N GLY A 71 -19.56 -7.49 11.76
CA GLY A 71 -20.20 -6.66 10.75
C GLY A 71 -19.30 -6.39 9.56
N ALA A 72 -19.82 -5.59 8.64
CA ALA A 72 -19.08 -5.12 7.46
C ALA A 72 -19.60 -3.75 7.04
N ASP A 73 -18.70 -2.94 6.47
CA ASP A 73 -19.02 -1.67 5.84
C ASP A 73 -18.00 -1.34 4.73
N GLN A 74 -18.19 -0.20 4.08
CA GLN A 74 -17.29 0.30 3.05
C GLN A 74 -16.88 1.72 3.40
N VAL A 75 -15.59 2.02 3.21
CA VAL A 75 -15.00 3.35 3.43
C VAL A 75 -14.29 3.78 2.16
N THR A 76 -14.50 5.03 1.76
CA THR A 76 -13.79 5.60 0.62
C THR A 76 -12.53 6.33 1.10
N GLY A 77 -11.38 5.98 0.55
CA GLY A 77 -10.10 6.61 0.84
C GLY A 77 -9.93 7.98 0.18
N SER A 78 -8.84 8.67 0.52
CA SER A 78 -8.52 10.01 0.01
C SER A 78 -8.29 10.04 -1.50
N THR A 79 -7.89 8.92 -2.08
CA THR A 79 -7.67 8.74 -3.53
C THR A 79 -8.92 8.32 -4.30
N GLY A 80 -10.06 8.17 -3.62
CA GLY A 80 -11.33 7.72 -4.21
C GLY A 80 -11.45 6.20 -4.34
N ILE A 81 -10.48 5.42 -3.83
CA ILE A 81 -10.57 3.97 -3.76
C ILE A 81 -11.52 3.58 -2.63
N ASN A 82 -12.37 2.59 -2.89
CA ASN A 82 -13.24 2.00 -1.89
C ASN A 82 -12.54 0.82 -1.20
N TYR A 83 -12.64 0.81 0.12
CA TYR A 83 -12.12 -0.22 1.00
C TYR A 83 -13.29 -0.96 1.64
N ASP A 84 -13.43 -2.25 1.33
CA ASP A 84 -14.41 -3.13 1.96
C ASP A 84 -13.84 -3.61 3.29
N ARG A 85 -14.46 -3.19 4.39
CA ARG A 85 -14.05 -3.52 5.75
C ARG A 85 -14.99 -4.56 6.32
N ASN A 86 -14.45 -5.69 6.73
CA ASN A 86 -15.17 -6.78 7.39
C ASN A 86 -14.53 -7.06 8.75
N TRP A 87 -15.33 -7.20 9.79
CA TRP A 87 -14.84 -7.58 11.11
C TRP A 87 -15.65 -8.72 11.69
N VAL A 88 -14.92 -9.69 12.22
CA VAL A 88 -15.48 -10.88 12.85
C VAL A 88 -15.11 -10.87 14.31
N VAL A 89 -16.11 -10.97 15.18
CA VAL A 89 -15.96 -11.05 16.63
C VAL A 89 -16.17 -12.49 17.09
N SER A 90 -15.24 -13.02 17.86
CA SER A 90 -15.28 -14.37 18.41
C SER A 90 -15.20 -14.30 19.95
N PRO A 91 -15.91 -15.18 20.69
CA PRO A 91 -16.69 -16.31 20.21
C PRO A 91 -17.97 -15.93 19.44
N ASN A 92 -18.46 -16.83 18.60
CA ASN A 92 -19.73 -16.67 17.91
C ASN A 92 -20.52 -17.98 18.02
N PRO A 93 -21.70 -18.00 18.66
CA PRO A 93 -22.45 -16.86 19.18
C PRO A 93 -21.79 -16.20 20.42
N ILE A 94 -21.99 -14.88 20.54
CA ILE A 94 -21.53 -14.10 21.67
C ILE A 94 -22.42 -14.39 22.89
N THR A 95 -21.79 -14.67 24.05
CA THR A 95 -22.51 -14.91 25.29
C THR A 95 -22.36 -13.72 26.27
N PRO A 96 -23.37 -13.46 27.15
CA PRO A 96 -23.27 -12.34 28.10
C PRO A 96 -22.11 -12.47 29.11
N ASN A 97 -21.59 -13.69 29.30
CA ASN A 97 -20.51 -13.97 30.26
C ASN A 97 -19.13 -13.92 29.63
N ASP A 98 -19.01 -13.60 28.34
CA ASP A 98 -17.71 -13.47 27.69
C ASP A 98 -16.99 -12.24 28.22
N THR A 99 -15.86 -12.43 28.84
CA THR A 99 -14.99 -11.36 29.37
C THR A 99 -13.90 -10.95 28.37
N LEU A 100 -13.71 -11.76 27.33
CA LEU A 100 -12.71 -11.53 26.28
C LEU A 100 -13.32 -11.84 24.92
N ARG A 101 -13.15 -10.93 23.97
CA ARG A 101 -13.52 -11.12 22.56
C ARG A 101 -12.33 -10.89 21.66
N THR A 102 -12.12 -11.80 20.71
CA THR A 102 -11.14 -11.61 19.66
C THR A 102 -11.83 -10.99 18.46
N VAL A 103 -11.22 -9.96 17.92
CA VAL A 103 -11.71 -9.24 16.73
C VAL A 103 -10.71 -9.41 15.60
N THR A 104 -11.17 -9.95 14.49
CA THR A 104 -10.40 -10.04 13.24
C THR A 104 -11.00 -9.05 12.26
N ILE A 105 -10.21 -8.06 11.85
CA ILE A 105 -10.63 -7.03 10.88
C ILE A 105 -9.89 -7.28 9.58
N THR A 106 -10.62 -7.45 8.50
CA THR A 106 -10.09 -7.61 7.15
C THR A 106 -10.51 -6.43 6.29
N ILE A 107 -9.54 -5.78 5.65
CA ILE A 107 -9.75 -4.68 4.71
C ILE A 107 -9.33 -5.17 3.33
N ASN A 108 -10.25 -5.10 2.38
CA ASN A 108 -9.99 -5.43 0.98
C ASN A 108 -10.12 -4.17 0.12
N TRP A 109 -9.26 -4.02 -0.86
CA TRP A 109 -9.36 -2.96 -1.87
C TRP A 109 -8.81 -3.45 -3.20
N ASN A 110 -9.22 -2.78 -4.27
CA ASN A 110 -8.71 -3.03 -5.62
C ASN A 110 -8.04 -1.76 -6.16
N ASP A 111 -6.76 -1.89 -6.50
CA ASP A 111 -5.98 -0.89 -7.24
C ASP A 111 -5.30 -1.61 -8.41
N LYS A 112 -6.08 -1.92 -9.46
CA LYS A 112 -5.72 -2.76 -10.61
C LYS A 112 -5.50 -4.24 -10.24
N VAL A 113 -5.17 -4.53 -9.00
CA VAL A 113 -4.99 -5.86 -8.41
C VAL A 113 -5.73 -5.87 -7.07
N ASP A 114 -6.25 -7.02 -6.69
CA ASP A 114 -6.89 -7.20 -5.38
C ASP A 114 -5.85 -7.27 -4.28
N HIS A 115 -6.07 -6.47 -3.24
CA HIS A 115 -5.24 -6.41 -2.05
C HIS A 115 -6.08 -6.66 -0.80
N SER A 116 -5.43 -7.20 0.22
CA SER A 116 -6.06 -7.45 1.52
C SER A 116 -5.07 -7.31 2.65
N ILE A 117 -5.52 -6.74 3.76
CA ILE A 117 -4.83 -6.79 5.04
C ILE A 117 -5.74 -7.37 6.11
N THR A 118 -5.17 -8.02 7.11
CA THR A 118 -5.91 -8.55 8.26
C THR A 118 -5.23 -8.12 9.55
N VAL A 119 -6.02 -7.56 10.46
CA VAL A 119 -5.59 -7.15 11.81
C VAL A 119 -6.34 -7.98 12.83
N LEU A 120 -5.61 -8.60 13.76
CA LEU A 120 -6.15 -9.38 14.88
C LEU A 120 -5.93 -8.61 16.18
N SER A 121 -6.97 -8.51 16.99
CA SER A 121 -6.89 -7.90 18.32
C SER A 121 -7.82 -8.60 19.31
N ALA A 122 -7.56 -8.39 20.61
CA ALA A 122 -8.41 -8.84 21.68
C ALA A 122 -8.96 -7.62 22.43
N ILE A 123 -10.24 -7.70 22.81
CA ILE A 123 -10.94 -6.69 23.60
C ILE A 123 -11.46 -7.39 24.87
N SER A 124 -11.15 -6.84 26.03
CA SER A 124 -11.69 -7.28 27.33
C SER A 124 -12.75 -6.29 27.81
N GLN A 125 -13.68 -6.81 28.61
CA GLN A 125 -14.69 -6.01 29.28
C GLN A 125 -14.06 -5.15 30.39
#